data_210006128f6cb19af0da4ff902b3b7eb
#
_entry.id   210006128f6cb19af0da4ff902b3b7eb
#
_cell.length_a   1.000
_cell.length_b   1.000
_cell.length_c   1.000
_cell.angle_alpha   90.00
_cell.angle_beta   90.00
_cell.angle_gamma   90.00
#
_symmetry.space_group_name_H-M   'P 1'
#
loop_
_entity.id
_entity.type
_entity.pdbx_description
1 polymer ?
#
loop_
_entity_poly.entity_id
_entity_poly.type
_entity_poly.pdbx_seq_one_letter_code
_entity_poly.pdbx_strand_id
1 'polypeptide(L)'
;MKRLYHTTLLVILALCSFALTMQAQKAYVGLEYQLSYNDNWGANRPVILTVYPNSPAAQAGLRGGDIIEAINGRETHTMPEEEMIRLLQGEGGASVDLLVSNFAYHRVERHLKPMAQPADALTERDIARAFGMYSLEDESDILISYPISTGTEGKTDLINYETFGFVRTNKQHTNRDALIEQQLTEALQALGLTYDQKNPDLLIDTYYSITENSTYDAAATRRSAAVQTSLRIDPKAHKLVELPILPMGSDKTLARFYLKFGITIYSGVNEHKMLWTSEAEELLSDDYTLTDYTALTVPVMLMQFPFTRYFNSLVVRFATHRHLSLGINYQAKNISTIHSLSLHSPAAEAGLRAGDEIVAINGRPLGTADELSKGYLAFVKKSMACRTHEHPFAIKDGPTNCRYWDSEDYARVAKLLDKDKYFGGFSYLFAFNPWITTTPRTGVTIDYLRDGVMQRVIVEPKLQESCYVTLE
;
A
#
# COMPACT_ATOMS: atom_id res chain seq x y z
N MET A 1 13.50 9.62 65.55
CA MET A 1 13.09 8.45 64.78
C MET A 1 11.75 8.61 64.04
N LYS A 2 10.65 9.06 64.66
CA LYS A 2 9.35 9.21 63.95
C LYS A 2 9.36 10.17 62.72
N ARG A 3 10.14 11.24 62.74
CA ARG A 3 10.24 12.18 61.60
C ARG A 3 11.00 11.64 60.36
N LEU A 4 11.92 10.70 60.57
CA LEU A 4 12.67 10.07 59.47
C LEU A 4 11.77 9.09 58.67
N TYR A 5 10.88 8.39 59.36
CA TYR A 5 9.95 7.47 58.69
C TYR A 5 8.88 8.18 57.83
N HIS A 6 8.46 9.40 58.24
CA HIS A 6 7.48 10.16 57.45
C HIS A 6 8.09 10.76 56.17
N THR A 7 9.33 11.19 56.18
CA THR A 7 10.02 11.69 55.01
C THR A 7 10.38 10.58 54.03
N THR A 8 10.79 9.40 54.52
CA THR A 8 11.07 8.24 53.65
C THR A 8 9.79 7.71 53.01
N LEU A 9 8.66 7.66 53.73
CA LEU A 9 7.36 7.23 53.21
C LEU A 9 6.80 8.19 52.18
N LEU A 10 6.97 9.50 52.34
CA LEU A 10 6.59 10.52 51.36
C LEU A 10 7.44 10.47 50.10
N VAL A 11 8.72 10.17 50.18
CA VAL A 11 9.61 10.00 49.02
C VAL A 11 9.26 8.72 48.25
N ILE A 12 8.96 7.64 48.94
CA ILE A 12 8.50 6.37 48.31
C ILE A 12 7.14 6.56 47.66
N LEU A 13 6.19 7.28 48.26
CA LEU A 13 4.89 7.60 47.69
C LEU A 13 5.03 8.53 46.47
N ALA A 14 5.94 9.49 46.50
CA ALA A 14 6.24 10.36 45.38
C ALA A 14 6.91 9.58 44.23
N LEU A 15 7.83 8.65 44.52
CA LEU A 15 8.43 7.77 43.53
C LEU A 15 7.43 6.75 42.94
N CYS A 16 6.53 6.24 43.77
CA CYS A 16 5.43 5.35 43.27
C CYS A 16 4.41 6.14 42.46
N SER A 17 4.09 7.39 42.80
CA SER A 17 3.20 8.22 41.96
C SER A 17 3.85 8.64 40.63
N PHE A 18 5.18 8.83 40.61
CA PHE A 18 5.91 9.04 39.34
C PHE A 18 5.99 7.79 38.49
N ALA A 19 6.08 6.59 39.11
CA ALA A 19 6.04 5.32 38.37
C ALA A 19 4.65 4.99 37.82
N LEU A 20 3.58 5.48 38.44
CA LEU A 20 2.19 5.28 37.98
C LEU A 20 1.77 6.25 36.87
N THR A 21 2.57 7.28 36.56
CA THR A 21 2.32 8.22 35.45
C THR A 21 3.14 7.95 34.21
N MET A 22 4.00 6.94 34.19
CA MET A 22 4.50 6.38 32.96
C MET A 22 3.37 5.55 32.30
N GLN A 23 2.34 6.22 31.80
CA GLN A 23 1.52 5.64 30.74
C GLN A 23 2.48 5.19 29.66
N ALA A 24 2.57 3.90 29.44
CA ALA A 24 3.40 3.33 28.39
C ALA A 24 3.02 4.06 27.08
N GLN A 25 3.91 4.92 26.61
CA GLN A 25 3.75 5.56 25.31
C GLN A 25 3.63 4.43 24.29
N LYS A 26 2.48 4.35 23.63
CA LYS A 26 2.28 3.35 22.59
C LYS A 26 3.24 3.69 21.45
N ALA A 27 4.08 2.75 21.09
CA ALA A 27 4.99 2.96 19.98
C ALA A 27 4.21 2.97 18.67
N TYR A 28 4.53 3.92 17.81
CA TYR A 28 3.91 4.10 16.49
C TYR A 28 4.90 3.71 15.41
N VAL A 29 4.47 2.84 14.52
CA VAL A 29 5.26 2.37 13.38
C VAL A 29 4.74 2.89 12.05
N GLY A 30 3.45 3.20 11.95
CA GLY A 30 2.84 3.82 10.77
C GLY A 30 2.65 2.85 9.61
N LEU A 31 2.22 1.61 9.91
CA LEU A 31 1.77 0.64 8.92
C LEU A 31 0.50 -0.06 9.38
N GLU A 32 -0.28 -0.54 8.41
CA GLU A 32 -1.35 -1.50 8.61
C GLU A 32 -0.99 -2.79 7.89
N TYR A 33 -1.27 -3.93 8.49
CA TYR A 33 -1.05 -5.24 7.89
C TYR A 33 -2.23 -6.16 8.16
N GLN A 34 -2.30 -7.22 7.38
CA GLN A 34 -3.15 -8.37 7.67
C GLN A 34 -2.34 -9.66 7.58
N LEU A 35 -2.76 -10.69 8.29
CA LEU A 35 -2.22 -12.03 8.09
C LEU A 35 -2.74 -12.57 6.76
N SER A 36 -1.84 -13.00 5.90
CA SER A 36 -2.21 -13.61 4.63
C SER A 36 -2.60 -15.06 4.83
N TYR A 37 -3.73 -15.43 4.26
CA TYR A 37 -4.15 -16.83 4.09
C TYR A 37 -3.93 -17.32 2.66
N ASN A 38 -3.38 -16.47 1.80
CA ASN A 38 -3.05 -16.83 0.44
C ASN A 38 -1.76 -17.63 0.41
N ASP A 39 -1.86 -18.89 0.04
CA ASP A 39 -0.70 -19.78 -0.11
C ASP A 39 0.31 -19.29 -1.14
N ASN A 40 -0.10 -18.45 -2.07
CA ASN A 40 0.74 -17.88 -3.13
C ASN A 40 1.41 -16.57 -2.74
N TRP A 41 0.92 -15.92 -1.67
CA TRP A 41 1.44 -14.64 -1.24
C TRP A 41 1.45 -14.51 0.27
N GLY A 42 2.59 -14.79 0.88
CA GLY A 42 2.82 -14.60 2.30
C GLY A 42 1.98 -15.48 3.23
N ALA A 43 1.73 -16.74 2.86
CA ALA A 43 0.97 -17.68 3.70
C ALA A 43 1.37 -17.63 5.17
N ASN A 44 0.40 -17.34 6.05
CA ASN A 44 0.56 -17.18 7.51
C ASN A 44 1.56 -16.09 7.93
N ARG A 45 1.87 -15.13 7.06
CA ARG A 45 2.75 -13.99 7.35
C ARG A 45 1.97 -12.67 7.29
N PRO A 46 2.43 -11.63 8.01
CA PRO A 46 1.88 -10.30 7.86
C PRO A 46 2.21 -9.75 6.46
N VAL A 47 1.18 -9.31 5.76
CA VAL A 47 1.30 -8.56 4.49
C VAL A 47 0.88 -7.12 4.75
N ILE A 48 1.74 -6.19 4.43
CA ILE A 48 1.49 -4.76 4.63
C ILE A 48 0.43 -4.29 3.64
N LEU A 49 -0.65 -3.71 4.15
CA LEU A 49 -1.71 -3.11 3.34
C LEU A 49 -1.44 -1.63 3.07
N THR A 50 -1.01 -0.92 4.10
CA THR A 50 -0.81 0.53 4.03
C THR A 50 0.43 0.92 4.81
N VAL A 51 1.22 1.81 4.23
CA VAL A 51 2.31 2.51 4.90
C VAL A 51 1.96 4.00 4.94
N TYR A 52 1.92 4.56 6.14
CA TYR A 52 1.59 5.97 6.30
C TYR A 52 2.77 6.85 5.88
N PRO A 53 2.52 7.91 5.11
CA PRO A 53 3.57 8.85 4.70
C PRO A 53 4.30 9.43 5.90
N ASN A 54 5.62 9.63 5.74
CA ASN A 54 6.51 10.17 6.77
C ASN A 54 6.57 9.39 8.09
N SER A 55 6.00 8.19 8.13
CA SER A 55 6.05 7.29 9.27
C SER A 55 7.41 6.57 9.37
N PRO A 56 7.72 5.95 10.53
CA PRO A 56 8.86 5.04 10.64
C PRO A 56 8.89 3.95 9.58
N ALA A 57 7.74 3.37 9.25
CA ALA A 57 7.63 2.36 8.19
C ALA A 57 8.01 2.93 6.81
N ALA A 58 7.54 4.13 6.47
CA ALA A 58 7.93 4.80 5.22
C ALA A 58 9.42 5.13 5.19
N GLN A 59 9.99 5.60 6.31
CA GLN A 59 11.43 5.90 6.43
C GLN A 59 12.29 4.64 6.31
N ALA A 60 11.78 3.49 6.79
CA ALA A 60 12.42 2.18 6.63
C ALA A 60 12.32 1.65 5.19
N GLY A 61 11.58 2.33 4.31
CA GLY A 61 11.37 1.91 2.91
C GLY A 61 10.39 0.76 2.74
N LEU A 62 9.51 0.53 3.72
CA LEU A 62 8.41 -0.43 3.63
C LEU A 62 7.34 0.07 2.67
N ARG A 63 6.64 -0.87 2.03
CA ARG A 63 5.60 -0.58 1.03
C ARG A 63 4.39 -1.48 1.21
N GLY A 64 3.26 -1.07 0.69
CA GLY A 64 2.10 -1.94 0.55
C GLY A 64 2.42 -3.15 -0.34
N GLY A 65 1.99 -4.33 0.08
CA GLY A 65 2.32 -5.60 -0.56
C GLY A 65 3.55 -6.29 0.00
N ASP A 66 4.35 -5.64 0.87
CA ASP A 66 5.48 -6.29 1.52
C ASP A 66 5.00 -7.41 2.45
N ILE A 67 5.61 -8.57 2.29
CA ILE A 67 5.46 -9.71 3.18
C ILE A 67 6.55 -9.58 4.26
N ILE A 68 6.18 -9.49 5.51
CA ILE A 68 7.14 -9.51 6.62
C ILE A 68 7.47 -10.96 6.93
N GLU A 69 8.62 -11.43 6.45
CA GLU A 69 9.06 -12.81 6.64
C GLU A 69 9.63 -13.07 8.04
N ALA A 70 10.44 -12.13 8.54
CA ALA A 70 11.02 -12.25 9.87
C ALA A 70 11.02 -10.90 10.61
N ILE A 71 10.94 -10.97 11.94
CA ILE A 71 11.06 -9.84 12.86
C ILE A 71 12.18 -10.18 13.86
N ASN A 72 13.22 -9.34 13.91
CA ASN A 72 14.39 -9.56 14.77
C ASN A 72 15.00 -10.99 14.59
N GLY A 73 15.11 -11.43 13.34
CA GLY A 73 15.66 -12.74 12.98
C GLY A 73 14.74 -13.94 13.25
N ARG A 74 13.49 -13.72 13.69
CA ARG A 74 12.51 -14.79 13.94
C ARG A 74 11.45 -14.81 12.84
N GLU A 75 11.24 -15.96 12.22
CA GLU A 75 10.25 -16.16 11.16
C GLU A 75 8.84 -15.94 11.65
N THR A 76 8.05 -15.16 10.90
CA THR A 76 6.70 -14.74 11.28
C THR A 76 5.64 -15.82 11.09
N HIS A 77 5.82 -16.75 10.14
CA HIS A 77 4.83 -17.79 9.82
C HIS A 77 4.52 -18.75 10.99
N THR A 78 5.40 -18.83 12.01
CA THR A 78 5.20 -19.63 13.23
C THR A 78 4.94 -18.78 14.46
N MET A 79 4.89 -17.45 14.30
CA MET A 79 4.78 -16.52 15.42
C MET A 79 3.31 -16.20 15.74
N PRO A 80 2.89 -16.20 17.02
CA PRO A 80 1.57 -15.72 17.39
C PRO A 80 1.36 -14.25 17.01
N GLU A 81 0.14 -13.89 16.60
CA GLU A 81 -0.17 -12.50 16.15
C GLU A 81 0.11 -11.47 17.25
N GLU A 82 -0.22 -11.79 18.52
CA GLU A 82 0.05 -10.91 19.66
C GLU A 82 1.55 -10.60 19.82
N GLU A 83 2.39 -11.59 19.56
CA GLU A 83 3.84 -11.42 19.61
C GLU A 83 4.34 -10.58 18.45
N MET A 84 3.80 -10.78 17.24
CA MET A 84 4.12 -9.95 16.08
C MET A 84 3.79 -8.48 16.34
N ILE A 85 2.60 -8.20 16.86
CA ILE A 85 2.18 -6.84 17.23
C ILE A 85 3.16 -6.23 18.22
N ARG A 86 3.52 -6.96 19.28
CA ARG A 86 4.45 -6.49 20.31
C ARG A 86 5.83 -6.18 19.75
N LEU A 87 6.37 -7.07 18.92
CA LEU A 87 7.68 -6.91 18.31
C LEU A 87 7.71 -5.76 17.30
N LEU A 88 6.70 -5.64 16.44
CA LEU A 88 6.59 -4.54 15.47
C LEU A 88 6.53 -3.17 16.14
N GLN A 89 5.91 -3.08 17.30
CA GLN A 89 5.87 -1.83 18.08
C GLN A 89 7.22 -1.49 18.73
N GLY A 90 8.15 -2.44 18.79
CA GLY A 90 9.45 -2.29 19.47
C GLY A 90 9.29 -2.25 20.99
N GLU A 91 9.95 -3.14 21.70
CA GLU A 91 9.95 -3.12 23.16
C GLU A 91 10.67 -1.86 23.66
N GLY A 92 9.94 -0.99 24.36
CA GLY A 92 10.48 0.27 24.85
C GLY A 92 10.90 1.27 23.76
N GLY A 93 10.40 1.13 22.52
CA GLY A 93 10.79 1.97 21.40
C GLY A 93 12.13 1.57 20.75
N ALA A 94 12.63 0.36 21.02
CA ALA A 94 13.82 -0.18 20.36
C ALA A 94 13.60 -0.33 18.86
N SER A 95 14.66 -0.24 18.08
CA SER A 95 14.64 -0.54 16.65
C SER A 95 14.30 -2.00 16.41
N VAL A 96 13.60 -2.26 15.32
CA VAL A 96 13.11 -3.58 14.90
C VAL A 96 13.70 -3.90 13.54
N ASP A 97 14.37 -5.03 13.43
CA ASP A 97 14.90 -5.51 12.17
C ASP A 97 13.86 -6.40 11.48
N LEU A 98 13.51 -6.03 10.27
CA LEU A 98 12.54 -6.76 9.46
C LEU A 98 13.23 -7.38 8.25
N LEU A 99 12.83 -8.58 7.91
CA LEU A 99 13.15 -9.21 6.64
C LEU A 99 11.88 -9.22 5.81
N VAL A 100 11.91 -8.59 4.65
CA VAL A 100 10.72 -8.39 3.82
C VAL A 100 10.93 -8.83 2.39
N SER A 101 9.86 -9.32 1.78
CA SER A 101 9.81 -9.71 0.37
C SER A 101 8.56 -9.14 -0.30
N ASN A 102 8.65 -8.86 -1.60
CA ASN A 102 7.49 -8.59 -2.45
C ASN A 102 7.80 -9.00 -3.89
N PHE A 103 6.97 -8.60 -4.84
CA PHE A 103 7.16 -8.94 -6.26
C PHE A 103 8.43 -8.33 -6.89
N ALA A 104 9.05 -7.32 -6.26
CA ALA A 104 10.23 -6.63 -6.78
C ALA A 104 11.52 -6.97 -6.03
N TYR A 105 11.44 -7.61 -4.87
CA TYR A 105 12.59 -8.01 -4.07
C TYR A 105 12.28 -9.16 -3.12
N HIS A 106 13.31 -9.90 -2.74
CA HIS A 106 13.21 -11.04 -1.84
C HIS A 106 14.18 -10.89 -0.67
N ARG A 107 13.69 -11.11 0.56
CA ARG A 107 14.45 -11.14 1.83
C ARG A 107 15.37 -9.92 2.04
N VAL A 108 14.84 -8.72 1.77
CA VAL A 108 15.57 -7.47 1.98
C VAL A 108 15.41 -7.01 3.43
N GLU A 109 16.52 -6.66 4.06
CA GLU A 109 16.52 -6.12 5.42
C GLU A 109 15.98 -4.69 5.45
N ARG A 110 15.14 -4.41 6.44
CA ARG A 110 14.59 -3.09 6.75
C ARG A 110 14.72 -2.81 8.23
N HIS A 111 15.22 -1.65 8.58
CA HIS A 111 15.37 -1.22 9.96
C HIS A 111 14.24 -0.25 10.34
N LEU A 112 13.32 -0.71 11.14
CA LEU A 112 12.17 0.04 11.61
C LEU A 112 12.50 0.65 12.97
N LYS A 113 12.45 1.97 13.07
CA LYS A 113 12.63 2.69 14.35
C LYS A 113 11.30 3.28 14.80
N PRO A 114 10.55 2.59 15.69
CA PRO A 114 9.28 3.09 16.18
C PRO A 114 9.41 4.47 16.83
N MET A 115 8.40 5.31 16.64
CA MET A 115 8.30 6.59 17.33
C MET A 115 7.32 6.47 18.50
N ALA A 116 7.59 7.20 19.58
CA ALA A 116 6.62 7.35 20.64
C ALA A 116 5.38 8.08 20.08
N GLN A 117 4.23 7.39 20.06
CA GLN A 117 2.97 8.05 19.75
C GLN A 117 2.38 8.58 21.05
N PRO A 118 2.08 9.87 21.12
CA PRO A 118 1.30 10.38 22.21
C PRO A 118 -0.06 9.69 22.21
N ALA A 119 -0.46 9.16 23.36
CA ALA A 119 -1.75 8.50 23.53
C ALA A 119 -2.97 9.40 23.26
N ASP A 120 -2.71 10.71 23.09
CA ASP A 120 -3.71 11.77 23.02
C ASP A 120 -3.81 12.41 21.63
N ALA A 121 -3.19 11.85 20.58
CA ALA A 121 -3.29 12.40 19.23
C ALA A 121 -4.46 11.76 18.45
N LEU A 122 -5.28 12.61 17.81
CA LEU A 122 -6.28 12.23 16.82
C LEU A 122 -5.81 12.71 15.45
N THR A 123 -5.56 11.78 14.55
CA THR A 123 -5.23 12.13 13.18
C THR A 123 -6.45 12.59 12.40
N GLU A 124 -6.26 13.32 11.30
CA GLU A 124 -7.34 13.64 10.36
C GLU A 124 -8.05 12.37 9.89
N ARG A 125 -7.28 11.28 9.69
CA ARG A 125 -7.83 9.99 9.28
C ARG A 125 -8.68 9.34 10.37
N ASP A 126 -8.29 9.43 11.64
CA ASP A 126 -9.10 8.90 12.75
C ASP A 126 -10.45 9.62 12.82
N ILE A 127 -10.45 10.94 12.64
CA ILE A 127 -11.67 11.76 12.60
C ILE A 127 -12.52 11.34 11.39
N ALA A 128 -11.91 11.25 10.20
CA ALA A 128 -12.60 10.81 9.00
C ALA A 128 -13.21 9.41 9.18
N ARG A 129 -12.46 8.48 9.74
CA ARG A 129 -12.92 7.11 10.06
C ARG A 129 -14.09 7.09 11.04
N ALA A 130 -14.02 7.87 12.11
CA ALA A 130 -15.10 7.93 13.10
C ALA A 130 -16.45 8.32 12.48
N PHE A 131 -16.44 9.14 11.44
CA PHE A 131 -17.65 9.54 10.72
C PHE A 131 -18.04 8.61 9.57
N GLY A 132 -17.34 7.50 9.39
CA GLY A 132 -17.65 6.51 8.35
C GLY A 132 -17.27 6.97 6.95
N MET A 133 -16.23 7.76 6.83
CA MET A 133 -15.78 8.43 5.61
C MET A 133 -14.69 7.68 4.87
N TYR A 134 -14.73 6.36 4.86
CA TYR A 134 -13.89 5.59 3.96
C TYR A 134 -14.20 5.88 2.50
N SER A 135 -15.46 6.23 2.21
CA SER A 135 -15.84 6.71 0.89
C SER A 135 -15.20 8.03 0.47
N LEU A 136 -14.42 8.67 1.33
CA LEU A 136 -13.64 9.86 1.00
C LEU A 136 -12.26 9.52 0.46
N GLU A 137 -11.76 8.34 0.72
CA GLU A 137 -10.56 7.85 0.08
C GLU A 137 -10.97 7.40 -1.32
N ASP A 138 -10.26 7.86 -2.33
CA ASP A 138 -10.40 7.30 -3.68
C ASP A 138 -9.72 5.93 -3.65
N GLU A 139 -10.52 4.91 -3.47
CA GLU A 139 -10.05 3.52 -3.42
C GLU A 139 -10.36 2.85 -4.75
N SER A 140 -9.33 2.25 -5.34
CA SER A 140 -9.50 1.31 -6.45
C SER A 140 -8.93 -0.04 -6.06
N ASP A 141 -9.66 -1.09 -6.35
CA ASP A 141 -9.26 -2.48 -6.13
C ASP A 141 -9.56 -3.24 -7.43
N ILE A 142 -8.52 -3.55 -8.17
CA ILE A 142 -8.62 -4.10 -9.50
C ILE A 142 -7.85 -5.43 -9.57
N LEU A 143 -8.53 -6.47 -10.06
CA LEU A 143 -7.91 -7.74 -10.41
C LEU A 143 -7.48 -7.72 -11.87
N ILE A 144 -6.20 -7.98 -12.10
CA ILE A 144 -5.61 -8.01 -13.44
C ILE A 144 -5.20 -9.45 -13.74
N SER A 145 -5.80 -10.03 -14.75
CA SER A 145 -5.45 -11.36 -15.22
C SER A 145 -4.40 -11.28 -16.32
N TYR A 146 -3.34 -12.06 -16.14
CA TYR A 146 -2.27 -12.22 -17.11
C TYR A 146 -2.32 -13.63 -17.70
N PRO A 147 -2.18 -13.80 -18.99
CA PRO A 147 -2.07 -15.12 -19.62
C PRO A 147 -0.63 -15.66 -19.44
N ILE A 148 -0.20 -15.74 -18.19
CA ILE A 148 1.13 -16.23 -17.79
C ILE A 148 0.93 -17.60 -17.16
N SER A 149 1.52 -18.62 -17.77
CA SER A 149 1.63 -19.95 -17.19
C SER A 149 3.01 -20.14 -16.58
N THR A 150 3.05 -20.73 -15.38
CA THR A 150 4.30 -21.03 -14.68
C THR A 150 4.29 -22.49 -14.27
N GLY A 151 5.42 -23.16 -14.43
CA GLY A 151 5.57 -24.57 -14.09
C GLY A 151 6.94 -24.90 -13.55
N THR A 152 7.01 -25.99 -12.77
CA THR A 152 8.27 -26.53 -12.26
C THR A 152 8.33 -28.02 -12.54
N GLU A 153 9.54 -28.54 -12.73
CA GLU A 153 9.74 -29.97 -12.83
C GLU A 153 10.11 -30.57 -11.46
N GLY A 154 9.15 -31.27 -10.86
CA GLY A 154 9.33 -31.95 -9.58
C GLY A 154 9.27 -31.03 -8.35
N LYS A 155 9.76 -31.56 -7.23
CA LYS A 155 9.86 -30.81 -5.95
C LYS A 155 11.23 -30.17 -5.82
N THR A 156 11.58 -29.26 -6.71
CA THR A 156 12.87 -28.56 -6.64
C THR A 156 12.72 -27.34 -5.75
N ASP A 157 13.54 -27.26 -4.72
CA ASP A 157 13.64 -26.09 -3.86
C ASP A 157 14.63 -25.10 -4.49
N LEU A 158 14.11 -24.06 -5.11
CA LEU A 158 14.91 -23.03 -5.79
C LEU A 158 15.48 -21.98 -4.83
N ILE A 159 15.11 -22.02 -3.57
CA ILE A 159 15.52 -21.04 -2.56
C ILE A 159 17.02 -21.15 -2.21
N ASN A 160 17.63 -22.30 -2.47
CA ASN A 160 19.02 -22.58 -2.13
C ASN A 160 20.02 -22.21 -3.24
N TYR A 161 19.54 -21.68 -4.38
CA TYR A 161 20.40 -21.23 -5.46
C TYR A 161 20.78 -19.77 -5.27
N GLU A 162 22.04 -19.44 -5.45
CA GLU A 162 22.59 -18.10 -5.16
C GLU A 162 23.03 -17.36 -6.41
N THR A 163 23.41 -18.10 -7.47
CA THR A 163 23.99 -17.53 -8.67
C THR A 163 23.23 -17.90 -9.93
N PHE A 164 23.26 -17.01 -10.92
CA PHE A 164 22.67 -17.27 -12.23
C PHE A 164 23.55 -16.77 -13.38
N GLY A 165 23.38 -17.40 -14.54
CA GLY A 165 23.95 -16.99 -15.81
C GLY A 165 22.97 -17.26 -16.93
N PHE A 166 23.33 -16.90 -18.16
CA PHE A 166 22.49 -17.12 -19.33
C PHE A 166 23.02 -18.27 -20.18
N VAL A 167 22.11 -19.05 -20.76
CA VAL A 167 22.46 -20.07 -21.74
C VAL A 167 23.12 -19.40 -22.94
N ARG A 168 24.34 -19.83 -23.30
CA ARG A 168 25.06 -19.36 -24.48
C ARG A 168 24.97 -20.42 -25.57
N THR A 169 24.21 -20.12 -26.59
CA THR A 169 24.13 -20.96 -27.80
C THR A 169 24.96 -20.35 -28.90
N ASN A 170 25.25 -21.12 -29.96
CA ASN A 170 25.94 -20.62 -31.15
C ASN A 170 25.07 -19.69 -32.01
N LYS A 171 23.87 -19.32 -31.55
CA LYS A 171 23.01 -18.33 -32.22
C LYS A 171 23.60 -16.92 -32.05
N GLN A 172 23.43 -16.11 -33.09
CA GLN A 172 23.85 -14.71 -33.01
C GLN A 172 23.04 -13.98 -31.93
N HIS A 173 23.73 -13.48 -30.92
CA HIS A 173 23.15 -12.68 -29.85
C HIS A 173 22.86 -11.27 -30.37
N THR A 174 21.62 -10.85 -30.32
CA THR A 174 21.16 -9.55 -30.82
C THR A 174 21.17 -8.49 -29.73
N ASN A 175 21.08 -7.21 -30.13
CA ASN A 175 20.89 -6.11 -29.15
C ASN A 175 19.62 -6.28 -28.33
N ARG A 176 18.57 -6.91 -28.89
CA ARG A 176 17.33 -7.21 -28.20
C ARG A 176 17.55 -8.25 -27.09
N ASP A 177 18.28 -9.32 -27.39
CA ASP A 177 18.63 -10.34 -26.39
C ASP A 177 19.40 -9.70 -25.22
N ALA A 178 20.35 -8.82 -25.53
CA ALA A 178 21.11 -8.11 -24.49
C ALA A 178 20.22 -7.22 -23.58
N LEU A 179 19.22 -6.55 -24.13
CA LEU A 179 18.28 -5.75 -23.33
C LEU A 179 17.39 -6.63 -22.46
N ILE A 180 16.90 -7.75 -22.97
CA ILE A 180 16.10 -8.70 -22.18
C ILE A 180 16.96 -9.32 -21.05
N GLU A 181 18.21 -9.73 -21.37
CA GLU A 181 19.14 -10.21 -20.35
C GLU A 181 19.44 -9.17 -19.28
N GLN A 182 19.56 -7.90 -19.65
CA GLN A 182 19.72 -6.81 -18.70
C GLN A 182 18.50 -6.70 -17.78
N GLN A 183 17.28 -6.70 -18.31
CA GLN A 183 16.04 -6.63 -17.52
C GLN A 183 15.91 -7.82 -16.57
N LEU A 184 16.22 -9.03 -17.04
CA LEU A 184 16.25 -10.23 -16.21
C LEU A 184 17.33 -10.15 -15.12
N THR A 185 18.52 -9.64 -15.47
CA THR A 185 19.59 -9.44 -14.49
C THR A 185 19.16 -8.50 -13.38
N GLU A 186 18.57 -7.35 -13.73
CA GLU A 186 18.06 -6.40 -12.74
C GLU A 186 17.00 -7.03 -11.84
N ALA A 187 16.06 -7.78 -12.42
CA ALA A 187 14.97 -8.40 -11.68
C ALA A 187 15.47 -9.54 -10.76
N LEU A 188 16.36 -10.39 -11.23
CA LEU A 188 16.89 -11.51 -10.45
C LEU A 188 17.85 -11.05 -9.35
N GLN A 189 18.65 -10.00 -9.60
CA GLN A 189 19.46 -9.37 -8.57
C GLN A 189 18.60 -8.73 -7.48
N ALA A 190 17.47 -8.11 -7.85
CA ALA A 190 16.50 -7.60 -6.88
C ALA A 190 15.89 -8.73 -6.03
N LEU A 191 15.78 -9.94 -6.57
CA LEU A 191 15.38 -11.14 -5.83
C LEU A 191 16.52 -11.79 -5.02
N GLY A 192 17.71 -11.19 -4.98
CA GLY A 192 18.84 -11.62 -4.16
C GLY A 192 19.84 -12.55 -4.84
N LEU A 193 19.65 -12.86 -6.12
CA LEU A 193 20.59 -13.70 -6.88
C LEU A 193 21.78 -12.87 -7.39
N THR A 194 22.94 -13.52 -7.51
CA THR A 194 24.16 -12.91 -8.03
C THR A 194 24.44 -13.38 -9.46
N TYR A 195 24.75 -12.45 -10.36
CA TYR A 195 25.14 -12.82 -11.72
C TYR A 195 26.55 -13.42 -11.76
N ASP A 196 26.66 -14.67 -12.20
CA ASP A 196 27.93 -15.38 -12.48
C ASP A 196 27.79 -16.22 -13.75
N GLN A 197 28.34 -15.72 -14.85
CA GLN A 197 28.30 -16.42 -16.14
C GLN A 197 29.27 -17.62 -16.20
N LYS A 198 30.26 -17.70 -15.29
CA LYS A 198 31.29 -18.74 -15.35
C LYS A 198 30.86 -20.03 -14.67
N ASN A 199 30.28 -19.90 -13.47
CA ASN A 199 29.87 -21.04 -12.67
C ASN A 199 28.46 -20.77 -12.06
N PRO A 200 27.42 -20.60 -12.89
CA PRO A 200 26.10 -20.29 -12.39
C PRO A 200 25.43 -21.54 -11.79
N ASP A 201 24.72 -21.37 -10.69
CA ASP A 201 23.83 -22.41 -10.16
C ASP A 201 22.60 -22.59 -11.05
N LEU A 202 22.12 -21.48 -11.63
CA LEU A 202 20.99 -21.42 -12.53
C LEU A 202 21.41 -20.89 -13.90
N LEU A 203 20.96 -21.58 -14.94
CA LEU A 203 21.12 -21.15 -16.33
C LEU A 203 19.76 -20.73 -16.89
N ILE A 204 19.69 -19.48 -17.38
CA ILE A 204 18.47 -18.87 -17.88
C ILE A 204 18.47 -18.85 -19.39
N ASP A 205 17.43 -19.36 -19.98
CA ASP A 205 17.13 -19.24 -21.42
C ASP A 205 15.85 -18.46 -21.63
N THR A 206 15.78 -17.69 -22.72
CA THR A 206 14.61 -16.94 -23.12
C THR A 206 14.27 -17.22 -24.55
N TYR A 207 12.98 -17.30 -24.82
CA TYR A 207 12.49 -17.34 -26.19
C TYR A 207 11.36 -16.32 -26.38
N TYR A 208 11.27 -15.82 -27.58
CA TYR A 208 10.22 -14.87 -27.92
C TYR A 208 9.84 -14.93 -29.41
N SER A 209 8.62 -14.54 -29.70
CA SER A 209 8.17 -14.30 -31.05
C SER A 209 7.09 -13.22 -31.09
N ILE A 210 7.12 -12.39 -32.09
CA ILE A 210 6.01 -11.51 -32.48
C ILE A 210 5.71 -11.81 -33.93
N THR A 211 4.50 -12.28 -34.19
CA THR A 211 4.07 -12.70 -35.55
C THR A 211 2.78 -11.98 -35.92
N GLU A 212 2.68 -11.57 -37.17
CA GLU A 212 1.41 -11.03 -37.70
C GLU A 212 0.32 -12.08 -37.67
N ASN A 213 -0.88 -11.64 -37.35
CA ASN A 213 -2.05 -12.49 -37.33
C ASN A 213 -2.71 -12.53 -38.71
N SER A 214 -2.58 -13.64 -39.41
CA SER A 214 -3.18 -13.84 -40.74
C SER A 214 -4.72 -13.81 -40.76
N THR A 215 -5.35 -13.93 -39.61
CA THR A 215 -6.82 -13.88 -39.45
C THR A 215 -7.34 -12.51 -39.00
N TYR A 216 -6.46 -11.50 -38.91
CA TYR A 216 -6.84 -10.15 -38.50
C TYR A 216 -7.87 -9.53 -39.47
N ASP A 217 -9.01 -9.06 -38.92
CA ASP A 217 -10.04 -8.35 -39.67
C ASP A 217 -10.12 -6.88 -39.24
N ALA A 218 -9.46 -5.99 -39.98
CA ALA A 218 -9.50 -4.57 -39.74
C ALA A 218 -10.91 -3.95 -39.84
N ALA A 219 -11.83 -4.55 -40.58
CA ALA A 219 -13.20 -4.07 -40.69
C ALA A 219 -14.02 -4.50 -39.47
N ALA A 220 -13.81 -5.72 -38.95
CA ALA A 220 -14.40 -6.16 -37.71
C ALA A 220 -13.90 -5.34 -36.53
N THR A 221 -12.60 -5.07 -36.46
CA THR A 221 -11.99 -4.25 -35.41
C THR A 221 -12.60 -2.85 -35.36
N ARG A 222 -12.76 -2.18 -36.50
CA ARG A 222 -13.40 -0.84 -36.53
C ARG A 222 -14.88 -0.83 -36.13
N ARG A 223 -15.58 -1.93 -36.30
CA ARG A 223 -17.00 -2.08 -35.93
C ARG A 223 -17.20 -2.61 -34.52
N SER A 224 -16.14 -3.14 -33.94
CA SER A 224 -16.20 -3.72 -32.60
C SER A 224 -16.29 -2.63 -31.54
N ALA A 225 -17.23 -2.79 -30.61
CA ALA A 225 -17.26 -2.07 -29.36
C ALA A 225 -16.38 -2.73 -28.27
N ALA A 226 -15.66 -3.80 -28.61
CA ALA A 226 -14.81 -4.52 -27.67
C ALA A 226 -13.60 -3.69 -27.28
N VAL A 227 -13.21 -3.80 -26.00
CA VAL A 227 -12.02 -3.18 -25.46
C VAL A 227 -10.79 -3.77 -26.17
N GLN A 228 -9.94 -2.92 -26.72
CA GLN A 228 -8.75 -3.31 -27.48
C GLN A 228 -7.46 -3.06 -26.72
N THR A 229 -7.56 -2.68 -25.45
CA THR A 229 -6.45 -2.40 -24.56
C THR A 229 -6.66 -3.13 -23.24
N SER A 230 -5.59 -3.35 -22.50
CA SER A 230 -5.64 -3.91 -21.15
C SER A 230 -4.78 -3.10 -20.20
N LEU A 231 -5.22 -3.04 -18.96
CA LEU A 231 -4.40 -2.50 -17.89
C LEU A 231 -3.31 -3.50 -17.51
N ARG A 232 -2.11 -3.01 -17.33
CA ARG A 232 -0.95 -3.73 -16.82
C ARG A 232 -0.28 -2.93 -15.72
N ILE A 233 0.43 -3.62 -14.84
CA ILE A 233 1.16 -2.97 -13.75
C ILE A 233 2.52 -2.52 -14.27
N ASP A 234 2.87 -1.25 -14.03
CA ASP A 234 4.23 -0.77 -14.10
C ASP A 234 4.89 -0.98 -12.73
N PRO A 235 5.76 -1.99 -12.58
CA PRO A 235 6.35 -2.33 -11.28
C PRO A 235 7.34 -1.28 -10.77
N LYS A 236 7.91 -0.48 -11.65
CA LYS A 236 8.85 0.60 -11.28
C LYS A 236 8.11 1.84 -10.81
N ALA A 237 7.04 2.21 -11.52
CA ALA A 237 6.24 3.39 -11.21
C ALA A 237 5.10 3.13 -10.22
N HIS A 238 4.85 1.88 -9.84
CA HIS A 238 3.75 1.46 -8.97
C HIS A 238 2.38 2.01 -9.41
N LYS A 239 2.11 1.95 -10.71
CA LYS A 239 0.87 2.44 -11.31
C LYS A 239 0.34 1.50 -12.38
N LEU A 240 -0.90 1.69 -12.76
CA LEU A 240 -1.49 1.04 -13.93
C LEU A 240 -1.15 1.81 -15.19
N VAL A 241 -0.83 1.07 -16.24
CA VAL A 241 -0.63 1.55 -17.61
C VAL A 241 -1.55 0.79 -18.55
N GLU A 242 -2.09 1.49 -19.52
CA GLU A 242 -2.92 0.91 -20.56
C GLU A 242 -2.05 0.53 -21.75
N LEU A 243 -2.11 -0.74 -22.16
CA LEU A 243 -1.30 -1.28 -23.23
C LEU A 243 -2.18 -1.78 -24.39
N PRO A 244 -1.67 -1.82 -25.64
CA PRO A 244 -2.40 -2.34 -26.81
C PRO A 244 -2.45 -3.87 -26.78
N ILE A 245 -2.91 -4.42 -25.70
CA ILE A 245 -3.07 -5.86 -25.44
C ILE A 245 -4.56 -6.14 -25.30
N LEU A 246 -5.09 -7.08 -26.05
CA LEU A 246 -6.49 -7.47 -25.93
C LEU A 246 -6.75 -8.17 -24.59
N PRO A 247 -7.90 -7.94 -23.97
CA PRO A 247 -8.30 -8.71 -22.78
C PRO A 247 -8.31 -10.21 -23.02
N MET A 248 -8.06 -11.00 -22.00
CA MET A 248 -8.15 -12.46 -22.07
C MET A 248 -9.54 -12.89 -22.59
N GLY A 249 -9.54 -13.87 -23.51
CA GLY A 249 -10.77 -14.36 -24.11
C GLY A 249 -11.33 -13.53 -25.25
N SER A 250 -10.64 -12.46 -25.67
CA SER A 250 -11.03 -11.65 -26.83
C SER A 250 -11.00 -12.47 -28.12
N ASP A 251 -11.83 -12.04 -29.09
CA ASP A 251 -11.80 -12.62 -30.42
C ASP A 251 -10.46 -12.41 -31.09
N LYS A 252 -9.80 -13.48 -31.49
CA LYS A 252 -8.48 -13.47 -32.10
C LYS A 252 -8.44 -12.66 -33.42
N THR A 253 -9.55 -12.51 -34.11
CA THR A 253 -9.62 -11.70 -35.34
C THR A 253 -9.43 -10.22 -35.10
N LEU A 254 -9.54 -9.75 -33.83
CA LEU A 254 -9.27 -8.36 -33.45
C LEU A 254 -7.77 -8.08 -33.22
N ALA A 255 -6.96 -9.12 -33.06
CA ALA A 255 -5.53 -8.99 -32.80
C ALA A 255 -4.77 -8.82 -34.12
N ARG A 256 -3.87 -7.83 -34.18
CA ARG A 256 -2.91 -7.65 -35.30
C ARG A 256 -1.72 -8.58 -35.19
N PHE A 257 -1.25 -8.84 -33.95
CA PHE A 257 -0.07 -9.66 -33.69
C PHE A 257 -0.33 -10.65 -32.57
N TYR A 258 0.39 -11.77 -32.64
CA TYR A 258 0.60 -12.71 -31.55
C TYR A 258 1.96 -12.47 -30.94
N LEU A 259 2.02 -12.28 -29.62
CA LEU A 259 3.25 -12.19 -28.88
C LEU A 259 3.40 -13.43 -27.99
N LYS A 260 4.56 -14.05 -28.03
CA LYS A 260 5.01 -15.07 -27.07
C LYS A 260 6.30 -14.64 -26.45
N PHE A 261 6.40 -14.79 -25.14
CA PHE A 261 7.64 -14.59 -24.40
C PHE A 261 7.73 -15.64 -23.30
N GLY A 262 8.88 -16.28 -23.18
CA GLY A 262 9.10 -17.31 -22.16
C GLY A 262 10.48 -17.20 -21.52
N ILE A 263 10.54 -17.58 -20.26
CA ILE A 263 11.73 -17.72 -19.44
C ILE A 263 11.81 -19.17 -18.99
N THR A 264 12.93 -19.82 -19.23
CA THR A 264 13.18 -21.17 -18.72
C THR A 264 14.47 -21.16 -17.88
N ILE A 265 14.41 -21.71 -16.70
CA ILE A 265 15.53 -21.82 -15.77
C ILE A 265 15.95 -23.29 -15.66
N TYR A 266 17.22 -23.53 -15.94
CA TYR A 266 17.85 -24.84 -15.85
C TYR A 266 18.83 -24.87 -14.69
N SER A 267 19.15 -26.07 -14.20
CA SER A 267 20.27 -26.28 -13.29
C SER A 267 21.61 -26.05 -14.02
N GLY A 268 22.43 -25.19 -13.47
CA GLY A 268 23.84 -25.04 -13.94
C GLY A 268 24.76 -26.20 -13.58
N VAL A 269 24.35 -26.99 -12.58
CA VAL A 269 25.16 -28.07 -11.99
C VAL A 269 24.77 -29.43 -12.55
N ASN A 270 23.49 -29.71 -12.78
CA ASN A 270 22.96 -31.03 -13.14
C ASN A 270 22.48 -31.06 -14.60
N GLU A 271 23.36 -31.35 -15.56
CA GLU A 271 23.05 -31.70 -16.96
C GLU A 271 21.94 -30.81 -17.61
N HIS A 272 21.86 -29.53 -17.26
CA HIS A 272 20.85 -28.61 -17.72
C HIS A 272 19.39 -29.07 -17.50
N LYS A 273 19.14 -29.75 -16.38
CA LYS A 273 17.79 -30.15 -16.00
C LYS A 273 16.92 -28.89 -15.87
N MET A 274 15.76 -28.86 -16.53
CA MET A 274 14.79 -27.80 -16.38
C MET A 274 14.27 -27.78 -14.93
N LEU A 275 14.27 -26.64 -14.31
CA LEU A 275 13.82 -26.43 -12.92
C LEU A 275 12.53 -25.65 -12.85
N TRP A 276 12.41 -24.61 -13.70
CA TRP A 276 11.29 -23.70 -13.68
C TRP A 276 11.09 -23.08 -15.06
N THR A 277 9.86 -22.80 -15.41
CA THR A 277 9.51 -22.11 -16.66
C THR A 277 8.33 -21.18 -16.43
N SER A 278 8.31 -20.06 -17.14
CA SER A 278 7.17 -19.16 -17.19
C SER A 278 6.99 -18.65 -18.62
N GLU A 279 5.78 -18.69 -19.11
CA GLU A 279 5.41 -18.35 -20.48
C GLU A 279 4.22 -17.42 -20.51
N ALA A 280 4.30 -16.36 -21.30
CA ALA A 280 3.22 -15.43 -21.59
C ALA A 280 2.84 -15.49 -23.07
N GLU A 281 1.54 -15.60 -23.36
CA GLU A 281 0.97 -15.49 -24.71
C GLU A 281 -0.04 -14.35 -24.75
N GLU A 282 0.22 -13.31 -25.55
CA GLU A 282 -0.63 -12.13 -25.63
C GLU A 282 -1.13 -11.87 -27.05
N LEU A 283 -2.30 -11.27 -27.12
CA LEU A 283 -2.91 -10.78 -28.35
C LEU A 283 -2.74 -9.27 -28.41
N LEU A 284 -2.00 -8.77 -29.39
CA LEU A 284 -1.77 -7.33 -29.54
C LEU A 284 -2.74 -6.72 -30.55
N SER A 285 -3.40 -5.64 -30.14
CA SER A 285 -4.27 -4.85 -31.04
C SER A 285 -3.49 -3.92 -31.95
N ASP A 286 -2.29 -3.52 -31.58
CA ASP A 286 -1.41 -2.65 -32.34
C ASP A 286 0.07 -3.00 -32.10
N ASP A 287 0.97 -2.30 -32.78
CA ASP A 287 2.41 -2.46 -32.63
C ASP A 287 2.84 -2.16 -31.17
N TYR A 288 3.57 -3.09 -30.60
CA TYR A 288 4.16 -2.92 -29.28
C TYR A 288 5.52 -3.59 -29.23
N THR A 289 6.51 -2.89 -28.69
CA THR A 289 7.88 -3.42 -28.72
C THR A 289 8.06 -4.52 -27.67
N LEU A 290 8.80 -5.57 -28.03
CA LEU A 290 9.09 -6.65 -27.11
C LEU A 290 9.85 -6.14 -25.87
N THR A 291 10.76 -5.21 -26.03
CA THR A 291 11.56 -4.65 -24.92
C THR A 291 10.72 -3.85 -23.93
N ASP A 292 9.72 -3.11 -24.39
CA ASP A 292 8.79 -2.40 -23.51
C ASP A 292 7.85 -3.42 -22.82
N TYR A 293 7.41 -4.43 -23.55
CA TYR A 293 6.62 -5.53 -22.99
C TYR A 293 7.36 -6.27 -21.87
N THR A 294 8.60 -6.68 -22.12
CA THR A 294 9.39 -7.44 -21.14
C THR A 294 9.78 -6.60 -19.93
N ALA A 295 9.98 -5.30 -20.07
CA ALA A 295 10.25 -4.39 -18.96
C ALA A 295 9.12 -4.39 -17.91
N LEU A 296 7.87 -4.54 -18.35
CA LEU A 296 6.70 -4.63 -17.46
C LEU A 296 6.39 -6.07 -17.03
N THR A 297 6.60 -7.03 -17.93
CA THR A 297 6.11 -8.41 -17.73
C THR A 297 7.10 -9.29 -16.99
N VAL A 298 8.42 -9.12 -17.18
CA VAL A 298 9.44 -9.93 -16.49
C VAL A 298 9.30 -9.89 -14.95
N PRO A 299 9.16 -8.73 -14.30
CA PRO A 299 8.94 -8.71 -12.85
C PRO A 299 7.65 -9.43 -12.42
N VAL A 300 6.61 -9.35 -13.24
CA VAL A 300 5.33 -10.03 -12.96
C VAL A 300 5.47 -11.54 -13.11
N MET A 301 6.17 -12.03 -14.14
CA MET A 301 6.46 -13.45 -14.31
C MET A 301 7.27 -14.01 -13.14
N LEU A 302 8.21 -13.22 -12.63
CA LEU A 302 9.08 -13.62 -11.52
C LEU A 302 8.42 -13.47 -10.13
N MET A 303 7.19 -12.94 -10.00
CA MET A 303 6.49 -12.85 -8.71
C MET A 303 6.37 -14.22 -8.00
N GLN A 304 6.38 -15.31 -8.76
CA GLN A 304 6.30 -16.67 -8.24
C GLN A 304 7.67 -17.31 -7.96
N PHE A 305 8.73 -16.71 -8.44
CA PHE A 305 10.09 -17.23 -8.20
C PHE A 305 10.60 -16.76 -6.82
N PRO A 306 11.23 -17.59 -6.01
CA PRO A 306 11.65 -19.00 -6.27
C PRO A 306 10.60 -20.04 -5.85
N PHE A 307 9.38 -19.66 -5.57
CA PHE A 307 8.34 -20.57 -5.12
C PHE A 307 7.89 -21.48 -6.26
N THR A 308 7.96 -22.78 -6.04
CA THR A 308 7.63 -23.81 -7.02
C THR A 308 6.13 -24.03 -7.05
N ARG A 309 5.39 -23.23 -7.80
CA ARG A 309 3.96 -23.41 -7.96
C ARG A 309 3.57 -23.45 -9.42
N TYR A 310 2.50 -24.17 -9.69
CA TYR A 310 1.96 -24.33 -11.03
C TYR A 310 0.73 -23.44 -11.21
N PHE A 311 0.74 -22.62 -12.27
CA PHE A 311 -0.38 -21.78 -12.66
C PHE A 311 -0.63 -21.85 -14.16
N ASN A 312 -1.90 -21.81 -14.53
CA ASN A 312 -2.33 -21.63 -15.92
C ASN A 312 -2.57 -20.16 -16.27
N SER A 313 -2.83 -19.32 -15.27
CA SER A 313 -2.98 -17.87 -15.42
C SER A 313 -2.59 -17.21 -14.10
N LEU A 314 -2.01 -16.04 -14.19
CA LEU A 314 -1.61 -15.25 -13.04
C LEU A 314 -2.65 -14.15 -12.81
N VAL A 315 -3.18 -14.04 -11.60
CA VAL A 315 -4.07 -12.96 -11.19
C VAL A 315 -3.36 -12.10 -10.16
N VAL A 316 -3.28 -10.82 -10.42
CA VAL A 316 -2.64 -9.84 -9.55
C VAL A 316 -3.68 -8.83 -9.12
N ARG A 317 -3.76 -8.58 -7.82
CA ARG A 317 -4.55 -7.50 -7.24
C ARG A 317 -3.70 -6.24 -7.20
N PHE A 318 -4.24 -5.16 -7.75
CA PHE A 318 -3.67 -3.82 -7.62
C PHE A 318 -4.69 -2.95 -6.90
N ALA A 319 -4.34 -2.46 -5.73
CA ALA A 319 -5.19 -1.55 -4.98
C ALA A 319 -4.48 -0.22 -4.72
N THR A 320 -5.24 0.85 -4.80
CA THR A 320 -4.77 2.21 -4.49
C THR A 320 -5.68 2.86 -3.48
N HIS A 321 -5.07 3.63 -2.59
CA HIS A 321 -5.75 4.52 -1.66
C HIS A 321 -5.20 5.92 -1.84
N ARG A 322 -6.06 6.87 -2.16
CA ARG A 322 -5.71 8.28 -2.35
C ARG A 322 -6.57 9.15 -1.46
N HIS A 323 -5.95 10.04 -0.71
CA HIS A 323 -6.67 11.01 0.10
C HIS A 323 -5.89 12.31 0.20
N LEU A 324 -6.60 13.42 0.39
CA LEU A 324 -6.00 14.72 0.66
C LEU A 324 -5.87 14.94 2.16
N SER A 325 -4.74 15.48 2.60
CA SER A 325 -4.43 15.72 4.00
C SER A 325 -3.69 17.05 4.18
N LEU A 326 -3.93 17.71 5.30
CA LEU A 326 -3.13 18.83 5.79
C LEU A 326 -1.97 18.34 6.66
N GLY A 327 -2.06 17.11 7.20
CA GLY A 327 -1.09 16.51 8.11
C GLY A 327 -1.17 17.04 9.54
N ILE A 328 -2.35 17.44 9.99
CA ILE A 328 -2.60 17.92 11.34
C ILE A 328 -3.02 16.75 12.24
N ASN A 329 -2.36 16.60 13.37
CA ASN A 329 -2.79 15.73 14.46
C ASN A 329 -3.35 16.60 15.59
N TYR A 330 -4.58 16.36 15.97
CA TYR A 330 -5.30 17.10 17.00
C TYR A 330 -5.11 16.47 18.37
N GLN A 331 -5.15 17.25 19.41
CA GLN A 331 -5.13 16.72 20.76
C GLN A 331 -6.51 16.12 21.13
N ALA A 332 -6.58 14.84 21.50
CA ALA A 332 -7.84 14.15 21.74
C ALA A 332 -8.71 14.78 22.82
N LYS A 333 -8.10 15.33 23.89
CA LYS A 333 -8.80 16.01 24.98
C LYS A 333 -9.18 17.46 24.66
N ASN A 334 -8.43 18.10 23.77
CA ASN A 334 -8.65 19.46 23.32
C ASN A 334 -8.45 19.54 21.82
N ILE A 335 -9.48 19.19 21.07
CA ILE A 335 -9.46 19.08 19.59
C ILE A 335 -9.15 20.37 18.86
N SER A 336 -9.23 21.54 19.52
CA SER A 336 -8.78 22.80 18.96
C SER A 336 -7.26 23.00 19.03
N THR A 337 -6.54 22.23 19.82
CA THR A 337 -5.08 22.34 19.91
C THR A 337 -4.38 21.39 18.96
N ILE A 338 -3.43 21.89 18.18
CA ILE A 338 -2.54 21.06 17.37
C ILE A 338 -1.64 20.29 18.31
N HIS A 339 -1.77 18.95 18.31
CA HIS A 339 -0.89 18.08 19.06
C HIS A 339 0.46 17.96 18.40
N SER A 340 0.47 17.65 17.11
CA SER A 340 1.69 17.52 16.29
C SER A 340 1.32 17.70 14.82
N LEU A 341 2.33 17.85 13.98
CA LEU A 341 2.21 17.90 12.54
C LEU A 341 3.03 16.78 11.92
N SER A 342 2.52 16.20 10.85
CA SER A 342 3.31 15.26 10.05
C SER A 342 4.50 15.98 9.43
N LEU A 343 5.65 15.32 9.39
CA LEU A 343 6.87 15.89 8.83
C LEU A 343 6.65 16.28 7.35
N HIS A 344 7.11 17.47 6.95
CA HIS A 344 6.90 17.99 5.59
C HIS A 344 5.44 18.05 5.14
N SER A 345 4.51 18.14 6.09
CA SER A 345 3.09 18.27 5.79
C SER A 345 2.75 19.69 5.33
N PRO A 346 1.64 19.85 4.58
CA PRO A 346 1.16 21.18 4.17
C PRO A 346 1.00 22.15 5.32
N ALA A 347 0.46 21.68 6.45
CA ALA A 347 0.29 22.50 7.64
C ALA A 347 1.63 22.94 8.24
N ALA A 348 2.64 22.07 8.28
CA ALA A 348 3.98 22.41 8.74
C ALA A 348 4.67 23.40 7.79
N GLU A 349 4.56 23.20 6.49
CA GLU A 349 5.11 24.11 5.47
C GLU A 349 4.44 25.49 5.48
N ALA A 350 3.15 25.54 5.82
CA ALA A 350 2.40 26.77 6.00
C ALA A 350 2.73 27.50 7.33
N GLY A 351 3.60 26.91 8.17
CA GLY A 351 4.12 27.52 9.39
C GLY A 351 3.29 27.26 10.66
N LEU A 352 2.28 26.38 10.61
CA LEU A 352 1.61 25.89 11.83
C LEU A 352 2.59 25.10 12.71
N ARG A 353 2.31 25.03 14.02
CA ARG A 353 3.16 24.35 15.01
C ARG A 353 2.33 23.60 16.04
N ALA A 354 2.93 22.63 16.68
CA ALA A 354 2.37 22.01 17.88
C ALA A 354 2.10 23.08 18.95
N GLY A 355 0.94 23.00 19.59
CA GLY A 355 0.49 23.96 20.59
C GLY A 355 -0.32 25.15 20.03
N ASP A 356 -0.38 25.36 18.71
CA ASP A 356 -1.29 26.34 18.12
C ASP A 356 -2.74 25.95 18.44
N GLU A 357 -3.55 26.93 18.84
CA GLU A 357 -4.97 26.73 19.11
C GLU A 357 -5.80 27.15 17.90
N ILE A 358 -6.38 26.18 17.21
CA ILE A 358 -7.24 26.43 16.05
C ILE A 358 -8.59 26.97 16.53
N VAL A 359 -8.93 28.16 16.10
CA VAL A 359 -10.19 28.83 16.43
C VAL A 359 -11.26 28.45 15.42
N ALA A 360 -10.92 28.49 14.14
CA ALA A 360 -11.84 28.13 13.06
C ALA A 360 -11.10 27.55 11.86
N ILE A 361 -11.78 26.67 11.14
CA ILE A 361 -11.36 26.14 9.83
C ILE A 361 -12.43 26.52 8.80
N ASN A 362 -12.03 27.20 7.74
CA ASN A 362 -12.94 27.77 6.73
C ASN A 362 -14.08 28.62 7.36
N GLY A 363 -13.75 29.37 8.40
CA GLY A 363 -14.69 30.22 9.14
C GLY A 363 -15.64 29.46 10.08
N ARG A 364 -15.43 28.14 10.29
CA ARG A 364 -16.25 27.30 11.17
C ARG A 364 -15.44 26.91 12.41
N PRO A 365 -15.99 27.12 13.62
CA PRO A 365 -15.30 26.73 14.84
C PRO A 365 -15.19 25.20 14.92
N LEU A 366 -14.10 24.71 15.53
CA LEU A 366 -13.94 23.28 15.77
C LEU A 366 -14.88 22.75 16.85
N GLY A 367 -15.23 23.58 17.81
CA GLY A 367 -15.98 23.18 18.98
C GLY A 367 -15.14 22.39 19.99
N THR A 368 -15.81 21.89 21.03
CA THR A 368 -15.20 21.05 22.06
C THR A 368 -15.29 19.56 21.70
N ALA A 369 -14.53 18.71 22.38
CA ALA A 369 -14.62 17.25 22.21
C ALA A 369 -16.04 16.72 22.51
N ASP A 370 -16.73 17.30 23.48
CA ASP A 370 -18.13 16.94 23.82
C ASP A 370 -19.10 17.34 22.70
N GLU A 371 -18.92 18.50 22.10
CA GLU A 371 -19.72 18.96 20.95
C GLU A 371 -19.48 18.08 19.73
N LEU A 372 -18.22 17.69 19.47
CA LEU A 372 -17.89 16.75 18.40
C LEU A 372 -18.60 15.40 18.61
N SER A 373 -18.55 14.87 19.84
CA SER A 373 -19.20 13.59 20.17
C SER A 373 -20.72 13.67 20.01
N LYS A 374 -21.35 14.74 20.46
CA LYS A 374 -22.78 14.97 20.30
C LYS A 374 -23.17 15.16 18.82
N GLY A 375 -22.37 15.91 18.09
CA GLY A 375 -22.53 16.13 16.65
C GLY A 375 -22.41 14.81 15.87
N TYR A 376 -21.44 13.98 16.21
CA TYR A 376 -21.26 12.64 15.66
C TYR A 376 -22.50 11.77 15.84
N LEU A 377 -23.00 11.62 17.08
CA LEU A 377 -24.18 10.81 17.36
C LEU A 377 -25.43 11.29 16.61
N ALA A 378 -25.60 12.61 16.53
CA ALA A 378 -26.71 13.21 15.78
C ALA A 378 -26.57 12.99 14.26
N PHE A 379 -25.34 13.06 13.73
CA PHE A 379 -25.02 12.78 12.34
C PHE A 379 -25.28 11.31 12.00
N VAL A 380 -24.77 10.37 12.80
CA VAL A 380 -25.01 8.93 12.62
C VAL A 380 -26.50 8.65 12.53
N LYS A 381 -27.29 9.17 13.48
CA LYS A 381 -28.74 8.99 13.47
C LYS A 381 -29.42 9.52 12.21
N LYS A 382 -28.94 10.65 11.66
CA LYS A 382 -29.53 11.27 10.46
C LYS A 382 -29.08 10.62 9.16
N SER A 383 -27.87 10.08 9.11
CA SER A 383 -27.31 9.43 7.94
C SER A 383 -27.62 7.93 7.83
N MET A 384 -28.28 7.36 8.85
CA MET A 384 -28.61 5.91 8.87
C MET A 384 -29.38 5.44 7.64
N ALA A 385 -30.30 6.26 7.12
CA ALA A 385 -31.08 5.92 5.92
C ALA A 385 -30.29 5.96 4.61
N CYS A 386 -29.09 6.54 4.62
CA CYS A 386 -28.20 6.64 3.47
C CYS A 386 -27.11 5.57 3.50
N ARG A 387 -27.08 4.70 4.50
CA ARG A 387 -26.05 3.69 4.64
C ARG A 387 -26.46 2.42 3.91
N THR A 388 -25.57 1.91 3.07
CA THR A 388 -25.80 0.66 2.35
C THR A 388 -25.95 -0.52 3.32
N HIS A 389 -26.82 -1.46 2.96
CA HIS A 389 -27.04 -2.70 3.68
C HIS A 389 -26.25 -3.87 3.07
N GLU A 390 -25.75 -3.72 1.85
CA GLU A 390 -25.21 -4.82 1.06
C GLU A 390 -23.73 -5.12 1.39
N HIS A 391 -22.98 -4.12 1.81
CA HIS A 391 -21.55 -4.28 2.12
C HIS A 391 -21.23 -3.79 3.54
N PRO A 392 -21.47 -4.63 4.57
CA PRO A 392 -21.06 -4.29 5.93
C PRO A 392 -19.52 -4.25 5.98
N PHE A 393 -18.98 -3.10 6.33
CA PHE A 393 -17.54 -2.95 6.50
C PHE A 393 -17.16 -3.30 7.94
N ALA A 394 -16.32 -4.31 8.11
CA ALA A 394 -15.73 -4.68 9.39
C ALA A 394 -14.39 -4.00 9.55
N ILE A 395 -14.27 -3.06 10.47
CA ILE A 395 -12.98 -2.51 10.88
C ILE A 395 -12.47 -3.38 12.03
N LYS A 396 -11.23 -3.89 11.90
CA LYS A 396 -10.63 -4.78 12.89
C LYS A 396 -10.54 -4.15 14.30
N ASP A 397 -10.39 -2.83 14.39
CA ASP A 397 -10.25 -2.06 15.64
C ASP A 397 -11.26 -0.91 15.77
N GLY A 398 -12.37 -0.96 15.04
CA GLY A 398 -13.42 0.05 15.05
C GLY A 398 -14.81 -0.51 15.28
N PRO A 399 -15.85 0.32 15.27
CA PRO A 399 -17.22 -0.16 15.43
C PRO A 399 -17.54 -1.15 14.32
N THR A 400 -17.80 -2.39 14.69
CA THR A 400 -17.96 -3.59 13.87
C THR A 400 -19.09 -3.53 12.81
N ASN A 401 -19.82 -2.42 12.70
CA ASN A 401 -20.97 -2.25 11.82
C ASN A 401 -20.96 -0.90 11.08
N CYS A 402 -19.83 -0.36 10.70
CA CYS A 402 -19.81 0.78 9.79
C CYS A 402 -20.30 0.32 8.41
N ARG A 403 -21.36 0.94 7.94
CA ARG A 403 -21.88 0.75 6.59
C ARG A 403 -21.54 2.01 5.79
N TYR A 404 -21.04 1.83 4.56
CA TYR A 404 -20.86 2.93 3.65
C TYR A 404 -22.20 3.52 3.22
N TRP A 405 -22.17 4.73 2.74
CA TRP A 405 -23.31 5.36 2.07
C TRP A 405 -23.37 4.87 0.63
N ASP A 406 -24.57 4.74 0.13
CA ASP A 406 -24.76 4.52 -1.30
C ASP A 406 -24.32 5.76 -2.08
N SER A 407 -23.70 5.58 -3.24
CA SER A 407 -23.18 6.67 -4.06
C SER A 407 -24.26 7.69 -4.46
N GLU A 408 -25.50 7.21 -4.62
CA GLU A 408 -26.68 8.07 -4.91
C GLU A 408 -27.00 9.03 -3.77
N ASP A 409 -26.66 8.67 -2.55
CA ASP A 409 -26.88 9.48 -1.35
C ASP A 409 -25.71 10.43 -1.01
N TYR A 410 -24.60 10.40 -1.71
CA TYR A 410 -23.42 11.24 -1.40
C TYR A 410 -23.77 12.73 -1.31
N ALA A 411 -24.53 13.27 -2.26
CA ALA A 411 -24.96 14.67 -2.22
C ALA A 411 -25.83 15.00 -1.01
N ARG A 412 -26.65 14.06 -0.54
CA ARG A 412 -27.48 14.19 0.65
C ARG A 412 -26.64 14.15 1.92
N VAL A 413 -25.69 13.25 1.99
CA VAL A 413 -24.74 13.13 3.10
C VAL A 413 -23.88 14.39 3.18
N ALA A 414 -23.36 14.89 2.07
CA ALA A 414 -22.60 16.14 2.01
C ALA A 414 -23.36 17.33 2.62
N LYS A 415 -24.65 17.47 2.30
CA LYS A 415 -25.50 18.50 2.89
C LYS A 415 -25.74 18.36 4.40
N LEU A 416 -25.65 17.10 4.91
CA LEU A 416 -25.69 16.87 6.37
C LEU A 416 -24.36 17.26 7.02
N LEU A 417 -23.25 16.88 6.42
CA LEU A 417 -21.90 17.15 6.90
C LEU A 417 -21.57 18.64 6.90
N ASP A 418 -22.18 19.40 5.99
CA ASP A 418 -22.00 20.83 5.89
C ASP A 418 -22.71 21.64 7.01
N LYS A 419 -23.48 20.98 7.87
CA LYS A 419 -24.15 21.64 8.99
C LYS A 419 -23.27 21.70 10.23
N ASP A 420 -23.02 22.88 10.75
CA ASP A 420 -22.16 23.11 11.92
C ASP A 420 -22.53 22.24 13.13
N LYS A 421 -23.80 21.99 13.35
CA LYS A 421 -24.26 21.16 14.48
C LYS A 421 -23.81 19.70 14.45
N TYR A 422 -23.36 19.20 13.30
CA TYR A 422 -22.89 17.83 13.17
C TYR A 422 -21.37 17.74 13.22
N PHE A 423 -20.67 18.66 12.61
CA PHE A 423 -19.26 18.48 12.32
C PHE A 423 -18.40 19.74 12.46
N GLY A 424 -19.00 20.94 12.45
CA GLY A 424 -18.29 22.19 12.60
C GLY A 424 -17.09 22.32 11.65
N GLY A 425 -15.95 22.70 12.20
CA GLY A 425 -14.71 22.95 11.47
C GLY A 425 -14.13 21.73 10.77
N PHE A 426 -14.47 20.50 11.16
CA PHE A 426 -13.95 19.28 10.52
C PHE A 426 -14.59 18.97 9.17
N SER A 427 -15.60 19.73 8.76
CA SER A 427 -16.22 19.58 7.43
C SER A 427 -15.22 19.74 6.27
N TYR A 428 -14.05 20.33 6.48
CA TYR A 428 -13.01 20.43 5.47
C TYR A 428 -12.51 19.06 5.02
N LEU A 429 -12.51 18.03 5.88
CA LEU A 429 -12.11 16.67 5.53
C LEU A 429 -12.97 16.06 4.42
N PHE A 430 -14.19 16.55 4.25
CA PHE A 430 -15.12 16.12 3.21
C PHE A 430 -15.00 16.95 1.93
N ALA A 431 -14.54 18.19 2.06
CA ALA A 431 -14.45 19.11 0.93
C ALA A 431 -13.41 18.66 -0.12
N PHE A 432 -12.56 17.70 0.21
CA PHE A 432 -11.55 17.16 -0.66
C PHE A 432 -12.05 16.01 -1.53
N ASN A 433 -13.21 15.43 -1.23
CA ASN A 433 -13.72 14.30 -1.97
C ASN A 433 -14.64 14.75 -3.13
N PRO A 434 -14.27 14.48 -4.40
CA PRO A 434 -15.04 14.87 -5.56
C PRO A 434 -16.43 14.19 -5.62
N TRP A 435 -16.61 13.05 -4.96
CA TRP A 435 -17.89 12.34 -4.91
C TRP A 435 -18.90 12.99 -3.97
N ILE A 436 -18.43 13.72 -2.95
CA ILE A 436 -19.26 14.35 -1.93
C ILE A 436 -19.44 15.84 -2.20
N THR A 437 -18.44 16.51 -2.78
CA THR A 437 -18.50 17.94 -3.09
C THR A 437 -18.41 18.21 -4.59
N THR A 438 -19.33 19.01 -5.10
CA THR A 438 -19.30 19.47 -6.50
C THR A 438 -18.34 20.65 -6.71
N THR A 439 -17.83 21.24 -5.63
CA THR A 439 -16.93 22.39 -5.67
C THR A 439 -15.67 22.07 -4.88
N PRO A 440 -14.63 21.52 -5.52
CA PRO A 440 -13.35 21.27 -4.86
C PRO A 440 -12.79 22.56 -4.27
N ARG A 441 -12.42 22.54 -3.01
CA ARG A 441 -11.71 23.66 -2.39
C ARG A 441 -10.21 23.42 -2.56
N THR A 442 -9.52 24.37 -3.15
CA THR A 442 -8.08 24.30 -3.39
C THR A 442 -7.24 24.63 -2.15
N GLY A 443 -7.82 25.28 -1.15
CA GLY A 443 -7.13 25.63 0.08
C GLY A 443 -8.07 25.64 1.29
N VAL A 444 -7.48 25.45 2.47
CA VAL A 444 -8.16 25.45 3.76
C VAL A 444 -7.66 26.64 4.55
N THR A 445 -8.57 27.56 4.89
CA THR A 445 -8.26 28.72 5.75
C THR A 445 -8.33 28.29 7.21
N ILE A 446 -7.23 28.49 7.95
CA ILE A 446 -7.14 28.17 9.38
C ILE A 446 -6.91 29.47 10.16
N ASP A 447 -7.85 29.80 11.04
CA ASP A 447 -7.70 30.84 12.05
C ASP A 447 -7.22 30.21 13.35
N TYR A 448 -6.12 30.69 13.91
CA TYR A 448 -5.52 30.11 15.10
C TYR A 448 -4.91 31.14 16.02
N LEU A 449 -4.79 30.79 17.30
CA LEU A 449 -4.09 31.56 18.32
C LEU A 449 -2.70 30.96 18.55
N ARG A 450 -1.69 31.82 18.52
CA ARG A 450 -0.32 31.50 18.95
C ARG A 450 0.13 32.56 19.93
N ASP A 451 0.50 32.14 21.13
CA ASP A 451 0.89 33.03 22.21
C ASP A 451 -0.16 34.15 22.50
N GLY A 452 -1.45 33.80 22.36
CA GLY A 452 -2.57 34.71 22.54
C GLY A 452 -2.82 35.67 21.37
N VAL A 453 -2.06 35.56 20.28
CA VAL A 453 -2.21 36.41 19.10
C VAL A 453 -2.97 35.64 17.99
N MET A 454 -4.06 36.25 17.52
CA MET A 454 -4.85 35.70 16.40
C MET A 454 -4.06 35.79 15.10
N GLN A 455 -3.97 34.67 14.40
CA GLN A 455 -3.32 34.54 13.10
C GLN A 455 -4.23 33.78 12.12
N ARG A 456 -3.93 33.95 10.84
CA ARG A 456 -4.63 33.25 9.76
C ARG A 456 -3.62 32.74 8.75
N VAL A 457 -3.86 31.50 8.28
CA VAL A 457 -3.06 30.88 7.23
C VAL A 457 -3.97 30.13 6.25
N ILE A 458 -3.55 30.02 5.01
CA ILE A 458 -4.18 29.16 4.00
C ILE A 458 -3.25 27.99 3.78
N VAL A 459 -3.77 26.78 3.94
CA VAL A 459 -3.05 25.54 3.77
C VAL A 459 -3.62 24.80 2.56
N GLU A 460 -2.78 24.50 1.58
CA GLU A 460 -3.16 23.69 0.44
C GLU A 460 -2.93 22.21 0.76
N PRO A 461 -3.96 21.35 0.68
CA PRO A 461 -3.79 19.93 0.99
C PRO A 461 -2.91 19.24 -0.05
N LYS A 462 -2.13 18.26 0.38
CA LYS A 462 -1.38 17.38 -0.52
C LYS A 462 -2.09 16.04 -0.68
N LEU A 463 -2.09 15.54 -1.90
CA LEU A 463 -2.53 14.19 -2.20
C LEU A 463 -1.53 13.20 -1.58
N GLN A 464 -2.06 12.30 -0.79
CA GLN A 464 -1.34 11.14 -0.28
C GLN A 464 -1.85 9.92 -1.00
N GLU A 465 -0.94 9.18 -1.60
CA GLU A 465 -1.25 7.97 -2.35
C GLU A 465 -0.44 6.81 -1.79
N SER A 466 -1.11 5.70 -1.60
CA SER A 466 -0.48 4.41 -1.33
C SER A 466 -1.07 3.37 -2.28
N CYS A 467 -0.23 2.46 -2.74
CA CYS A 467 -0.69 1.32 -3.52
C CYS A 467 -0.10 0.03 -2.94
N TYR A 468 -0.80 -1.06 -3.14
CA TYR A 468 -0.24 -2.38 -2.89
C TYR A 468 -0.55 -3.33 -4.05
N VAL A 469 0.36 -4.27 -4.25
CA VAL A 469 0.27 -5.30 -5.29
C VAL A 469 0.43 -6.65 -4.61
N THR A 470 -0.53 -7.54 -4.83
CA THR A 470 -0.50 -8.90 -4.29
C THR A 470 -0.89 -9.92 -5.36
N LEU A 471 -0.48 -11.17 -5.16
CA LEU A 471 -1.02 -12.30 -5.91
C LEU A 471 -2.32 -12.77 -5.29
N GLU A 472 -3.25 -13.21 -6.18
CA GLU A 472 -4.51 -13.84 -5.79
C GLU A 472 -4.50 -15.35 -6.01
#